data_b8053bb1827ccf1789bc015152d087fd
#
_entry.id   b8053bb1827ccf1789bc015152d087fd
#
_cell.length_a   1.000
_cell.length_b   1.000
_cell.length_c   1.000
_cell.angle_alpha   90.00
_cell.angle_beta   90.00
_cell.angle_gamma   90.00
#
_symmetry.space_group_name_H-M   'P 1'
#
loop_
_entity.id
_entity.type
_entity.pdbx_description
1 polymer ?
#
loop_
_entity_poly.entity_id
_entity_poly.type
_entity_poly.pdbx_seq_one_letter_code
_entity_poly.pdbx_strand_id
1 'polypeptide(L)'
;SVVASLLHDVVEDTDYTVEDMEHIFGHKIASMVDGLTKMSGVFNADTSRQAEYFRKVLLTLSDDVRVILIKIADRLHNMRTLGAMPQNKQIKITGETMYLFAPLAYRLGLHAIKTELENLCMKYRFPKEYEEISRQIEETSAARDEYIRKFNAPIIEALDRNGIKYEISGRVKSPYSIWTKMVRKQIPFSEIYDLFAIRIVFQPLDFPSEKTQCWQVYSSITDIYTPKPDRLRDWISMPKANGYEALHSTVMGPDGIWVEVQIRTQRMEDIAERGFAAHWKYKKATISNDEDELDKWLKMIRTALESPTENAVEFLDNFKLSLYTDEIAIFTPKGEARHLPYGATAIDLAYDVHTKIG
;
A
#
# COMPACT_ATOMS: atom_id res chain seq x y z
N SER A 1 15.48 15.65 -3.22
CA SER A 1 15.14 14.57 -2.25
C SER A 1 16.38 14.03 -1.54
N VAL A 2 17.45 13.59 -2.26
CA VAL A 2 18.64 12.99 -1.63
C VAL A 2 19.31 13.94 -0.63
N VAL A 3 19.55 15.20 -1.01
CA VAL A 3 20.13 16.21 -0.08
C VAL A 3 19.20 16.43 1.13
N ALA A 4 17.90 16.59 0.89
CA ALA A 4 16.94 16.78 2.01
C ALA A 4 16.87 15.55 2.93
N SER A 5 17.04 14.30 2.41
CA SER A 5 17.09 13.11 3.27
C SER A 5 18.36 13.02 4.11
N LEU A 6 19.48 13.58 3.66
CA LEU A 6 20.70 13.67 4.46
C LEU A 6 20.62 14.77 5.54
N LEU A 7 19.78 15.78 5.33
CA LEU A 7 19.61 16.94 6.20
C LEU A 7 18.33 16.86 7.06
N HIS A 8 17.60 15.77 7.06
CA HIS A 8 16.24 15.67 7.58
C HIS A 8 16.10 16.01 9.08
N ASP A 9 17.13 15.73 9.89
CA ASP A 9 17.14 15.98 11.31
C ASP A 9 18.07 17.15 11.72
N VAL A 10 18.75 17.80 10.76
CA VAL A 10 19.75 18.83 11.09
C VAL A 10 19.13 20.00 11.89
N VAL A 11 17.95 20.46 11.49
CA VAL A 11 17.27 21.57 12.19
C VAL A 11 16.69 21.13 13.54
N GLU A 12 16.42 19.83 13.74
CA GLU A 12 15.92 19.30 15.02
C GLU A 12 17.03 19.04 16.03
N ASP A 13 18.17 18.56 15.56
CA ASP A 13 19.25 18.03 16.41
C ASP A 13 20.46 18.98 16.53
N THR A 14 20.44 20.11 15.83
CA THR A 14 21.55 21.09 15.86
C THR A 14 21.03 22.54 15.96
N ASP A 15 21.96 23.49 16.12
CA ASP A 15 21.65 24.94 16.18
C ASP A 15 21.40 25.57 14.78
N TYR A 16 21.48 24.79 13.69
CA TYR A 16 21.17 25.30 12.36
C TYR A 16 19.67 25.53 12.17
N THR A 17 19.34 26.68 11.59
CA THR A 17 17.95 27.08 11.32
C THR A 17 17.53 26.74 9.90
N VAL A 18 16.23 26.87 9.60
CA VAL A 18 15.69 26.73 8.24
C VAL A 18 16.27 27.80 7.31
N GLU A 19 16.50 29.01 7.85
CA GLU A 19 17.12 30.13 7.13
C GLU A 19 18.57 29.81 6.72
N ASP A 20 19.33 29.16 7.61
CA ASP A 20 20.69 28.67 7.29
C ASP A 20 20.64 27.63 6.18
N MET A 21 19.67 26.70 6.24
CA MET A 21 19.47 25.72 5.17
C MET A 21 19.11 26.38 3.84
N GLU A 22 18.31 27.46 3.85
CA GLU A 22 17.96 28.21 2.65
C GLU A 22 19.18 28.91 2.06
N HIS A 23 19.99 29.53 2.91
CA HIS A 23 21.20 30.22 2.48
C HIS A 23 22.23 29.29 1.86
N ILE A 24 22.42 28.07 2.42
CA ILE A 24 23.43 27.11 1.98
C ILE A 24 22.95 26.26 0.78
N PHE A 25 21.70 25.78 0.82
CA PHE A 25 21.18 24.75 -0.10
C PHE A 25 20.06 25.28 -1.02
N GLY A 26 19.60 26.51 -0.80
CA GLY A 26 18.53 27.17 -1.55
C GLY A 26 17.13 26.78 -1.08
N HIS A 27 16.16 27.63 -1.43
CA HIS A 27 14.77 27.60 -0.97
C HIS A 27 14.10 26.23 -1.07
N LYS A 28 14.28 25.51 -2.18
CA LYS A 28 13.62 24.22 -2.42
C LYS A 28 14.05 23.12 -1.44
N ILE A 29 15.32 23.11 -1.03
CA ILE A 29 15.83 22.13 -0.07
C ILE A 29 15.43 22.56 1.34
N ALA A 30 15.54 23.82 1.68
CA ALA A 30 15.13 24.38 2.96
C ALA A 30 13.63 24.13 3.23
N SER A 31 12.75 24.36 2.24
CA SER A 31 11.32 24.06 2.35
C SER A 31 11.03 22.57 2.62
N MET A 32 11.79 21.66 2.00
CA MET A 32 11.64 20.21 2.28
C MET A 32 12.11 19.87 3.70
N VAL A 33 13.21 20.45 4.18
CA VAL A 33 13.72 20.24 5.55
C VAL A 33 12.75 20.82 6.58
N ASP A 34 12.22 22.02 6.36
CA ASP A 34 11.19 22.63 7.20
C ASP A 34 9.93 21.75 7.31
N GLY A 35 9.49 21.18 6.18
CA GLY A 35 8.39 20.22 6.16
C GLY A 35 8.68 18.97 6.99
N LEU A 36 9.91 18.43 6.92
CA LEU A 36 10.34 17.27 7.72
C LEU A 36 10.37 17.58 9.21
N THR A 37 10.89 18.73 9.61
CA THR A 37 10.93 19.22 10.99
C THR A 37 9.52 19.45 11.56
N LYS A 38 8.62 20.05 10.80
CA LYS A 38 7.21 20.24 11.21
C LYS A 38 6.45 18.96 11.45
N MET A 39 6.88 17.86 10.84
CA MET A 39 6.33 16.52 11.05
C MET A 39 6.88 15.82 12.31
N SER A 40 7.87 16.37 12.99
CA SER A 40 8.44 15.84 14.22
C SER A 40 7.61 16.29 15.43
N GLY A 41 6.41 15.79 15.54
CA GLY A 41 5.51 16.10 16.63
C GLY A 41 5.38 14.96 17.65
N VAL A 42 5.10 15.33 18.90
CA VAL A 42 4.88 14.36 19.96
C VAL A 42 3.49 13.75 19.81
N PHE A 43 3.44 12.47 19.44
CA PHE A 43 2.21 11.67 19.54
C PHE A 43 1.88 11.51 21.04
N ASN A 44 0.92 12.27 21.55
CA ASN A 44 0.47 12.21 22.94
C ASN A 44 -0.86 11.45 23.05
N ALA A 45 -1.16 10.96 24.26
CA ALA A 45 -2.43 10.29 24.57
C ALA A 45 -3.68 11.21 24.45
N ASP A 46 -3.48 12.52 24.31
CA ASP A 46 -4.53 13.51 24.10
C ASP A 46 -4.99 13.49 22.63
N THR A 47 -6.24 13.12 22.43
CA THR A 47 -6.88 12.97 21.11
C THR A 47 -6.84 14.28 20.29
N SER A 48 -6.94 15.43 20.95
CA SER A 48 -6.89 16.73 20.28
C SER A 48 -5.50 17.02 19.71
N ARG A 49 -4.45 16.75 20.47
CA ARG A 49 -3.05 16.92 20.01
C ARG A 49 -2.65 15.92 18.93
N GLN A 50 -3.21 14.72 18.98
CA GLN A 50 -3.04 13.73 17.89
C GLN A 50 -3.65 14.24 16.60
N ALA A 51 -4.85 14.81 16.66
CA ALA A 51 -5.54 15.37 15.52
C ALA A 51 -4.78 16.53 14.89
N GLU A 52 -4.25 17.45 15.71
CA GLU A 52 -3.41 18.56 15.24
C GLU A 52 -2.11 18.09 14.59
N TYR A 53 -1.45 17.12 15.20
CA TYR A 53 -0.23 16.51 14.61
C TYR A 53 -0.54 15.88 13.26
N PHE A 54 -1.61 15.11 13.17
CA PHE A 54 -2.04 14.47 11.94
C PHE A 54 -2.39 15.49 10.84
N ARG A 55 -3.07 16.58 11.24
CA ARG A 55 -3.38 17.69 10.33
C ARG A 55 -2.10 18.32 9.76
N LYS A 56 -1.08 18.55 10.59
CA LYS A 56 0.23 19.07 10.15
C LYS A 56 0.91 18.15 9.15
N VAL A 57 0.91 16.84 9.42
CA VAL A 57 1.46 15.83 8.51
C VAL A 57 0.79 15.89 7.15
N LEU A 58 -0.54 16.02 7.13
CA LEU A 58 -1.31 16.09 5.89
C LEU A 58 -1.10 17.40 5.11
N LEU A 59 -1.00 18.54 5.80
CA LEU A 59 -0.66 19.82 5.17
C LEU A 59 0.70 19.71 4.46
N THR A 60 1.69 19.19 5.15
CA THR A 60 3.03 18.99 4.59
C THR A 60 3.01 18.06 3.38
N LEU A 61 2.20 16.99 3.43
CA LEU A 61 2.01 16.04 2.33
C LEU A 61 1.39 16.72 1.11
N SER A 62 0.43 17.62 1.32
CA SER A 62 -0.23 18.35 0.23
C SER A 62 0.71 19.33 -0.48
N ASP A 63 1.76 19.81 0.20
CA ASP A 63 2.72 20.75 -0.34
C ASP A 63 3.84 20.05 -1.13
N ASP A 64 4.41 19.00 -0.59
CA ASP A 64 5.44 18.21 -1.29
C ASP A 64 5.43 16.73 -0.84
N VAL A 65 4.93 15.86 -1.69
CA VAL A 65 4.86 14.40 -1.42
C VAL A 65 6.23 13.77 -1.13
N ARG A 66 7.34 14.39 -1.57
CA ARG A 66 8.69 13.88 -1.31
C ARG A 66 9.06 13.93 0.16
N VAL A 67 8.50 14.88 0.90
CA VAL A 67 8.70 15.02 2.35
C VAL A 67 8.17 13.78 3.07
N ILE A 68 6.95 13.32 2.72
CA ILE A 68 6.39 12.12 3.35
C ILE A 68 7.14 10.85 2.96
N LEU A 69 7.65 10.76 1.72
CA LEU A 69 8.47 9.62 1.30
C LEU A 69 9.75 9.50 2.13
N ILE A 70 10.41 10.64 2.42
CA ILE A 70 11.59 10.69 3.29
C ILE A 70 11.21 10.27 4.71
N LYS A 71 10.09 10.80 5.25
CA LYS A 71 9.65 10.50 6.62
C LYS A 71 9.18 9.05 6.80
N ILE A 72 8.59 8.44 5.76
CA ILE A 72 8.28 7.00 5.76
C ILE A 72 9.58 6.16 5.77
N ALA A 73 10.60 6.57 5.00
CA ALA A 73 11.88 5.88 4.98
C ALA A 73 12.62 6.00 6.34
N ASP A 74 12.62 7.19 6.94
CA ASP A 74 13.12 7.43 8.28
C ASP A 74 12.37 6.57 9.31
N ARG A 75 11.05 6.56 9.27
CA ARG A 75 10.21 5.73 10.14
C ARG A 75 10.54 4.24 10.01
N LEU A 76 10.73 3.76 8.80
CA LEU A 76 11.10 2.37 8.56
C LEU A 76 12.46 2.03 9.16
N HIS A 77 13.45 2.92 9.01
CA HIS A 77 14.76 2.76 9.64
C HIS A 77 14.63 2.73 11.17
N ASN A 78 13.89 3.67 11.75
CA ASN A 78 13.63 3.73 13.19
C ASN A 78 12.92 2.48 13.71
N MET A 79 12.00 1.92 12.97
CA MET A 79 11.31 0.68 13.32
C MET A 79 12.24 -0.53 13.28
N ARG A 80 13.17 -0.60 12.33
CA ARG A 80 14.19 -1.69 12.26
C ARG A 80 15.13 -1.68 13.44
N THR A 81 15.44 -0.51 13.99
CA THR A 81 16.37 -0.31 15.13
C THR A 81 15.66 -0.14 16.48
N LEU A 82 14.34 -0.28 16.53
CA LEU A 82 13.48 0.04 17.68
C LEU A 82 13.80 -0.79 18.93
N GLY A 83 14.44 -1.95 18.78
CA GLY A 83 14.85 -2.82 19.91
C GLY A 83 15.79 -2.17 20.91
N ALA A 84 16.54 -1.14 20.50
CA ALA A 84 17.44 -0.38 21.38
C ALA A 84 16.69 0.61 22.29
N MET A 85 15.40 0.86 22.05
CA MET A 85 14.61 1.84 22.78
C MET A 85 13.89 1.21 23.99
N PRO A 86 13.62 1.98 25.07
CA PRO A 86 12.80 1.53 26.19
C PRO A 86 11.38 1.14 25.74
N GLN A 87 10.76 0.20 26.45
CA GLN A 87 9.46 -0.38 26.11
C GLN A 87 8.33 0.67 25.94
N ASN A 88 8.31 1.70 26.80
CA ASN A 88 7.32 2.78 26.70
C ASN A 88 7.46 3.56 25.37
N LYS A 89 8.68 3.77 24.89
CA LYS A 89 8.94 4.38 23.57
C LYS A 89 8.55 3.43 22.44
N GLN A 90 8.84 2.13 22.58
CA GLN A 90 8.43 1.12 21.60
C GLN A 90 6.91 1.11 21.39
N ILE A 91 6.12 1.12 22.48
CA ILE A 91 4.65 1.15 22.42
C ILE A 91 4.17 2.40 21.69
N LYS A 92 4.73 3.56 22.01
CA LYS A 92 4.37 4.83 21.39
C LYS A 92 4.68 4.85 19.89
N ILE A 93 5.92 4.51 19.51
CA ILE A 93 6.39 4.55 18.12
C ILE A 93 5.64 3.52 17.27
N THR A 94 5.38 2.32 17.77
CA THR A 94 4.58 1.30 17.06
C THR A 94 3.13 1.73 16.90
N GLY A 95 2.55 2.40 17.90
CA GLY A 95 1.22 3.00 17.82
C GLY A 95 1.13 4.02 16.68
N GLU A 96 2.00 5.01 16.69
CA GLU A 96 2.09 6.03 15.66
C GLU A 96 2.31 5.42 14.26
N THR A 97 3.19 4.42 14.17
CA THR A 97 3.48 3.73 12.90
C THR A 97 2.26 3.02 12.35
N MET A 98 1.52 2.30 13.17
CA MET A 98 0.30 1.60 12.75
C MET A 98 -0.84 2.55 12.35
N TYR A 99 -1.00 3.67 13.09
CA TYR A 99 -2.13 4.57 12.86
C TYR A 99 -1.89 5.61 11.78
N LEU A 100 -0.63 5.91 11.45
CA LEU A 100 -0.30 6.97 10.50
C LEU A 100 0.55 6.45 9.33
N PHE A 101 1.75 5.92 9.61
CA PHE A 101 2.72 5.65 8.56
C PHE A 101 2.40 4.43 7.70
N ALA A 102 1.88 3.34 8.28
CA ALA A 102 1.50 2.17 7.51
C ALA A 102 0.32 2.46 6.56
N PRO A 103 -0.75 3.18 6.97
CA PRO A 103 -1.81 3.64 6.07
C PRO A 103 -1.34 4.60 4.99
N LEU A 104 -0.47 5.56 5.33
CA LEU A 104 0.11 6.47 4.34
C LEU A 104 0.95 5.72 3.31
N ALA A 105 1.78 4.75 3.76
CA ALA A 105 2.54 3.90 2.85
C ALA A 105 1.62 3.10 1.92
N TYR A 106 0.51 2.57 2.44
CA TYR A 106 -0.52 1.89 1.63
C TYR A 106 -1.14 2.83 0.59
N ARG A 107 -1.55 4.04 0.99
CA ARG A 107 -2.16 5.03 0.09
C ARG A 107 -1.21 5.49 -1.01
N LEU A 108 0.07 5.58 -0.70
CA LEU A 108 1.14 5.90 -1.66
C LEU A 108 1.57 4.69 -2.51
N GLY A 109 0.92 3.53 -2.37
CA GLY A 109 1.25 2.32 -3.12
C GLY A 109 2.54 1.62 -2.67
N LEU A 110 3.14 2.02 -1.55
CA LEU A 110 4.40 1.47 -1.02
C LEU A 110 4.12 0.16 -0.23
N HIS A 111 3.60 -0.85 -0.93
CA HIS A 111 3.10 -2.08 -0.28
C HIS A 111 4.17 -2.87 0.47
N ALA A 112 5.41 -2.91 -0.02
CA ALA A 112 6.52 -3.59 0.66
C ALA A 112 6.83 -2.91 2.00
N ILE A 113 6.93 -1.58 1.98
CA ILE A 113 7.20 -0.77 3.19
C ILE A 113 6.04 -0.90 4.19
N LYS A 114 4.80 -0.77 3.73
CA LYS A 114 3.60 -0.97 4.56
C LYS A 114 3.63 -2.32 5.26
N THR A 115 3.90 -3.40 4.52
CA THR A 115 3.95 -4.76 5.06
C THR A 115 5.07 -4.92 6.09
N GLU A 116 6.24 -4.35 5.84
CA GLU A 116 7.37 -4.40 6.78
C GLU A 116 7.08 -3.60 8.05
N LEU A 117 6.50 -2.40 7.94
CA LEU A 117 6.08 -1.59 9.08
C LEU A 117 5.07 -2.34 9.97
N GLU A 118 4.06 -2.98 9.37
CA GLU A 118 3.07 -3.78 10.11
C GLU A 118 3.71 -4.98 10.83
N ASN A 119 4.61 -5.70 10.17
CA ASN A 119 5.32 -6.83 10.77
C ASN A 119 6.21 -6.39 11.94
N LEU A 120 6.94 -5.28 11.77
CA LEU A 120 7.76 -4.72 12.84
C LEU A 120 6.90 -4.24 14.03
N CYS A 121 5.76 -3.61 13.77
CA CYS A 121 4.82 -3.25 14.83
C CYS A 121 4.30 -4.49 15.58
N MET A 122 3.92 -5.55 14.86
CA MET A 122 3.49 -6.80 15.46
C MET A 122 4.59 -7.41 16.33
N LYS A 123 5.83 -7.45 15.82
CA LYS A 123 6.99 -7.99 16.54
C LYS A 123 7.20 -7.35 17.92
N TYR A 124 6.97 -6.03 18.04
CA TYR A 124 7.16 -5.32 19.32
C TYR A 124 5.91 -5.29 20.20
N ARG A 125 4.72 -5.34 19.61
CA ARG A 125 3.45 -5.29 20.39
C ARG A 125 2.92 -6.65 20.78
N PHE A 126 3.14 -7.66 19.95
CA PHE A 126 2.65 -9.03 20.10
C PHE A 126 3.78 -10.03 19.79
N PRO A 127 4.89 -9.99 20.57
CA PRO A 127 6.10 -10.76 20.26
C PRO A 127 5.87 -12.27 20.25
N LYS A 128 5.05 -12.78 21.15
CA LYS A 128 4.74 -14.22 21.25
C LYS A 128 4.00 -14.71 20.00
N GLU A 129 2.98 -13.98 19.57
CA GLU A 129 2.20 -14.29 18.38
C GLU A 129 3.04 -14.16 17.11
N TYR A 130 3.91 -13.16 17.06
CA TYR A 130 4.84 -12.97 15.95
C TYR A 130 5.83 -14.12 15.82
N GLU A 131 6.46 -14.53 16.90
CA GLU A 131 7.41 -15.64 16.94
C GLU A 131 6.75 -16.96 16.60
N GLU A 132 5.57 -17.25 17.15
CA GLU A 132 4.82 -18.47 16.89
C GLU A 132 4.41 -18.59 15.43
N ILE A 133 3.84 -17.53 14.83
CA ILE A 133 3.43 -17.54 13.42
C ILE A 133 4.67 -17.62 12.53
N SER A 134 5.74 -16.90 12.83
CA SER A 134 7.00 -16.97 12.08
C SER A 134 7.60 -18.36 12.09
N ARG A 135 7.58 -19.04 13.23
CA ARG A 135 8.04 -20.43 13.39
C ARG A 135 7.20 -21.40 12.53
N GLN A 136 5.86 -21.27 12.58
CA GLN A 136 4.96 -22.13 11.78
C GLN A 136 5.13 -21.90 10.27
N ILE A 137 5.39 -20.67 9.83
CA ILE A 137 5.71 -20.35 8.43
C ILE A 137 7.01 -21.05 8.02
N GLU A 138 8.03 -21.03 8.87
CA GLU A 138 9.33 -21.66 8.58
C GLU A 138 9.24 -23.17 8.58
N GLU A 139 8.61 -23.78 9.56
CA GLU A 139 8.41 -25.23 9.65
C GLU A 139 7.67 -25.83 8.45
N THR A 140 6.78 -25.05 7.84
CA THR A 140 6.04 -25.47 6.63
C THR A 140 6.73 -25.11 5.32
N SER A 141 7.90 -24.46 5.35
CA SER A 141 8.56 -23.91 4.16
C SER A 141 8.90 -24.97 3.11
N ALA A 142 9.56 -26.07 3.51
CA ALA A 142 10.00 -27.10 2.59
C ALA A 142 8.82 -27.79 1.86
N ALA A 143 7.75 -28.14 2.59
CA ALA A 143 6.54 -28.72 2.01
C ALA A 143 5.82 -27.75 1.07
N ARG A 144 5.78 -26.47 1.44
CA ARG A 144 5.21 -25.40 0.62
C ARG A 144 6.00 -25.19 -0.66
N ASP A 145 7.33 -25.15 -0.60
CA ASP A 145 8.19 -24.94 -1.77
C ASP A 145 8.09 -26.13 -2.75
N GLU A 146 7.97 -27.35 -2.24
CA GLU A 146 7.68 -28.55 -3.04
C GLU A 146 6.32 -28.44 -3.74
N TYR A 147 5.30 -28.03 -3.00
CA TYR A 147 3.96 -27.81 -3.54
C TYR A 147 3.95 -26.72 -4.63
N ILE A 148 4.64 -25.59 -4.39
CA ILE A 148 4.76 -24.48 -5.35
C ILE A 148 5.44 -24.98 -6.64
N ARG A 149 6.50 -25.79 -6.55
CA ARG A 149 7.15 -26.38 -7.73
C ARG A 149 6.20 -27.26 -8.52
N LYS A 150 5.46 -28.14 -7.85
CA LYS A 150 4.47 -29.02 -8.48
C LYS A 150 3.34 -28.24 -9.14
N PHE A 151 2.84 -27.19 -8.48
CA PHE A 151 1.81 -26.29 -9.01
C PHE A 151 2.29 -25.50 -10.22
N ASN A 152 3.50 -24.97 -10.18
CA ASN A 152 4.03 -24.11 -11.24
C ASN A 152 4.44 -24.88 -12.50
N ALA A 153 4.82 -26.14 -12.40
CA ALA A 153 5.36 -26.92 -13.53
C ALA A 153 4.49 -26.87 -14.80
N PRO A 154 3.17 -27.21 -14.76
CA PRO A 154 2.35 -27.16 -15.97
C PRO A 154 2.07 -25.72 -16.45
N ILE A 155 2.08 -24.73 -15.55
CA ILE A 155 1.96 -23.31 -15.93
C ILE A 155 3.19 -22.88 -16.72
N ILE A 156 4.38 -23.24 -16.25
CA ILE A 156 5.66 -22.95 -16.91
C ILE A 156 5.64 -23.52 -18.35
N GLU A 157 5.26 -24.79 -18.52
CA GLU A 157 5.15 -25.41 -19.83
C GLU A 157 4.18 -24.68 -20.77
N ALA A 158 3.04 -24.21 -20.24
CA ALA A 158 2.05 -23.49 -21.03
C ALA A 158 2.55 -22.09 -21.43
N LEU A 159 3.19 -21.35 -20.53
CA LEU A 159 3.73 -20.02 -20.81
C LEU A 159 4.93 -20.09 -21.78
N ASP A 160 5.82 -21.07 -21.62
CA ASP A 160 6.96 -21.31 -22.52
C ASP A 160 6.48 -21.64 -23.94
N ARG A 161 5.44 -22.50 -24.07
CA ARG A 161 4.84 -22.86 -25.36
C ARG A 161 4.25 -21.62 -26.06
N ASN A 162 3.73 -20.67 -25.31
CA ASN A 162 3.18 -19.41 -25.84
C ASN A 162 4.27 -18.35 -26.09
N GLY A 163 5.55 -18.64 -25.81
CA GLY A 163 6.67 -17.72 -26.04
C GLY A 163 6.65 -16.49 -25.12
N ILE A 164 5.95 -16.53 -24.00
CA ILE A 164 5.84 -15.43 -23.04
C ILE A 164 7.12 -15.39 -22.20
N LYS A 165 7.74 -14.21 -22.08
CA LYS A 165 8.83 -13.98 -21.12
C LYS A 165 8.26 -13.58 -19.79
N TYR A 166 8.48 -14.38 -18.75
CA TYR A 166 7.88 -14.20 -17.43
C TYR A 166 8.87 -14.52 -16.31
N GLU A 167 8.50 -14.06 -15.12
CA GLU A 167 9.04 -14.51 -13.84
C GLU A 167 7.86 -15.05 -13.01
N ILE A 168 8.01 -16.24 -12.42
CA ILE A 168 7.02 -16.87 -11.56
C ILE A 168 7.61 -17.06 -10.16
N SER A 169 6.90 -16.60 -9.15
CA SER A 169 7.35 -16.66 -7.76
C SER A 169 6.22 -17.01 -6.80
N GLY A 170 6.57 -17.72 -5.73
CA GLY A 170 5.69 -17.92 -4.59
C GLY A 170 5.84 -16.78 -3.60
N ARG A 171 4.73 -16.13 -3.21
CA ARG A 171 4.70 -15.09 -2.19
C ARG A 171 3.99 -15.59 -0.94
N VAL A 172 4.73 -15.73 0.14
CA VAL A 172 4.15 -16.07 1.46
C VAL A 172 3.52 -14.82 2.08
N LYS A 173 2.36 -14.97 2.70
CA LYS A 173 1.73 -13.88 3.45
C LYS A 173 2.55 -13.52 4.68
N SER A 174 2.59 -12.24 5.00
CA SER A 174 3.32 -11.74 6.16
C SER A 174 2.72 -12.23 7.48
N PRO A 175 3.51 -12.40 8.54
CA PRO A 175 3.03 -12.78 9.86
C PRO A 175 1.87 -11.92 10.35
N TYR A 176 1.94 -10.59 10.16
CA TYR A 176 0.86 -9.67 10.52
C TYR A 176 -0.45 -9.95 9.75
N SER A 177 -0.35 -10.19 8.44
CA SER A 177 -1.54 -10.49 7.62
C SER A 177 -2.19 -11.82 8.01
N ILE A 178 -1.37 -12.81 8.37
CA ILE A 178 -1.85 -14.10 8.88
C ILE A 178 -2.53 -13.91 10.24
N TRP A 179 -1.87 -13.26 11.18
CA TRP A 179 -2.41 -12.97 12.52
C TRP A 179 -3.74 -12.22 12.46
N THR A 180 -3.79 -11.15 11.67
CA THR A 180 -5.03 -10.36 11.50
C THR A 180 -6.18 -11.23 10.97
N LYS A 181 -5.90 -12.16 10.06
CA LYS A 181 -6.89 -13.08 9.53
C LYS A 181 -7.33 -14.10 10.59
N MET A 182 -6.39 -14.66 11.37
CA MET A 182 -6.69 -15.56 12.49
C MET A 182 -7.63 -14.89 13.51
N VAL A 183 -7.28 -13.66 13.92
CA VAL A 183 -8.07 -12.89 14.89
C VAL A 183 -9.45 -12.54 14.34
N ARG A 184 -9.53 -12.01 13.11
CA ARG A 184 -10.80 -11.58 12.52
C ARG A 184 -11.75 -12.73 12.26
N LYS A 185 -11.25 -13.90 11.86
CA LYS A 185 -12.05 -15.08 11.55
C LYS A 185 -12.18 -16.06 12.71
N GLN A 186 -11.42 -15.83 13.79
CA GLN A 186 -11.30 -16.75 14.94
C GLN A 186 -10.95 -18.18 14.54
N ILE A 187 -9.97 -18.32 13.64
CA ILE A 187 -9.47 -19.61 13.14
C ILE A 187 -7.99 -19.81 13.51
N PRO A 188 -7.54 -21.05 13.73
CA PRO A 188 -6.12 -21.34 13.94
C PRO A 188 -5.32 -21.20 12.62
N PHE A 189 -3.99 -21.17 12.75
CA PHE A 189 -3.07 -21.10 11.61
C PHE A 189 -3.31 -22.22 10.59
N SER A 190 -3.57 -23.45 11.06
CA SER A 190 -3.82 -24.64 10.21
C SER A 190 -5.04 -24.51 9.29
N GLU A 191 -5.97 -23.61 9.60
CA GLU A 191 -7.17 -23.37 8.78
C GLU A 191 -7.00 -22.21 7.79
N ILE A 192 -5.80 -21.65 7.67
CA ILE A 192 -5.51 -20.60 6.68
C ILE A 192 -5.10 -21.24 5.36
N TYR A 193 -6.04 -21.39 4.44
CA TYR A 193 -5.81 -22.04 3.14
C TYR A 193 -4.98 -21.21 2.16
N ASP A 194 -4.90 -19.89 2.32
CA ASP A 194 -4.22 -18.94 1.43
C ASP A 194 -2.93 -18.38 2.06
N LEU A 195 -2.11 -19.27 2.62
CA LEU A 195 -0.81 -18.90 3.22
C LEU A 195 0.16 -18.30 2.21
N PHE A 196 0.03 -18.67 0.95
CA PHE A 196 0.85 -18.17 -0.15
C PHE A 196 0.00 -17.87 -1.38
N ALA A 197 0.55 -17.05 -2.26
CA ALA A 197 0.03 -16.78 -3.59
C ALA A 197 1.13 -17.01 -4.61
N ILE A 198 0.76 -17.38 -5.83
CA ILE A 198 1.67 -17.43 -6.98
C ILE A 198 1.58 -16.11 -7.72
N ARG A 199 2.72 -15.50 -7.96
CA ARG A 199 2.85 -14.28 -8.74
C ARG A 199 3.49 -14.58 -10.07
N ILE A 200 2.85 -14.15 -11.15
CA ILE A 200 3.34 -14.23 -12.51
C ILE A 200 3.50 -12.82 -13.03
N VAL A 201 4.75 -12.42 -13.25
CA VAL A 201 5.12 -11.14 -13.82
C VAL A 201 5.68 -11.40 -15.22
N PHE A 202 5.11 -10.78 -16.24
CA PHE A 202 5.57 -11.03 -17.60
C PHE A 202 5.92 -9.73 -18.32
N GLN A 203 6.79 -9.85 -19.33
CA GLN A 203 7.16 -8.76 -20.23
C GLN A 203 6.10 -8.66 -21.32
N PRO A 204 5.33 -7.55 -21.38
CA PRO A 204 4.31 -7.41 -22.41
C PRO A 204 4.94 -7.18 -23.78
N LEU A 205 4.26 -7.67 -24.81
CA LEU A 205 4.52 -7.32 -26.21
C LEU A 205 3.82 -5.99 -26.55
N ASP A 206 4.25 -5.33 -27.61
CA ASP A 206 3.63 -4.07 -28.05
C ASP A 206 2.15 -4.26 -28.46
N PHE A 207 1.79 -5.46 -28.92
CA PHE A 207 0.44 -5.82 -29.32
C PHE A 207 0.15 -7.30 -28.96
N PRO A 208 -1.04 -7.64 -28.50
CA PRO A 208 -2.20 -6.80 -28.13
C PRO A 208 -1.95 -6.00 -26.85
N SER A 209 -2.97 -5.26 -26.35
CA SER A 209 -2.85 -4.45 -25.12
C SER A 209 -2.40 -5.28 -23.91
N GLU A 210 -1.73 -4.66 -22.94
CA GLU A 210 -1.32 -5.32 -21.67
C GLU A 210 -2.50 -6.05 -21.00
N LYS A 211 -3.68 -5.43 -20.99
CA LYS A 211 -4.91 -6.04 -20.47
C LYS A 211 -5.23 -7.36 -21.18
N THR A 212 -5.23 -7.37 -22.52
CA THR A 212 -5.49 -8.57 -23.31
C THR A 212 -4.48 -9.66 -23.00
N GLN A 213 -3.20 -9.30 -22.89
CA GLN A 213 -2.14 -10.27 -22.58
C GLN A 213 -2.30 -10.86 -21.17
N CYS A 214 -2.72 -10.07 -20.16
CA CYS A 214 -3.05 -10.60 -18.84
C CYS A 214 -4.18 -11.63 -18.89
N TRP A 215 -5.21 -11.38 -19.71
CA TRP A 215 -6.31 -12.34 -19.91
C TRP A 215 -5.87 -13.59 -20.68
N GLN A 216 -4.92 -13.50 -21.59
CA GLN A 216 -4.32 -14.65 -22.25
C GLN A 216 -3.54 -15.54 -21.26
N VAL A 217 -2.74 -14.92 -20.36
CA VAL A 217 -2.07 -15.65 -19.28
C VAL A 217 -3.10 -16.31 -18.36
N TYR A 218 -4.17 -15.60 -17.99
CA TYR A 218 -5.27 -16.16 -17.19
C TYR A 218 -5.92 -17.38 -17.88
N SER A 219 -6.21 -17.28 -19.18
CA SER A 219 -6.77 -18.41 -19.96
C SER A 219 -5.85 -19.62 -19.91
N SER A 220 -4.55 -19.43 -20.12
CA SER A 220 -3.56 -20.53 -20.05
C SER A 220 -3.56 -21.23 -18.68
N ILE A 221 -3.78 -20.49 -17.60
CA ILE A 221 -3.83 -21.06 -16.24
C ILE A 221 -5.15 -21.81 -16.02
N THR A 222 -6.26 -21.27 -16.51
CA THR A 222 -7.59 -21.87 -16.32
C THR A 222 -7.85 -23.08 -17.24
N ASP A 223 -7.08 -23.23 -18.29
CA ASP A 223 -7.03 -24.48 -19.09
C ASP A 223 -6.41 -25.64 -18.28
N ILE A 224 -5.57 -25.32 -17.27
CA ILE A 224 -4.89 -26.30 -16.42
C ILE A 224 -5.66 -26.53 -15.11
N TYR A 225 -6.07 -25.44 -14.46
CA TYR A 225 -6.65 -25.44 -13.12
C TYR A 225 -8.03 -24.79 -13.09
N THR A 226 -9.00 -25.44 -12.47
CA THR A 226 -10.37 -24.95 -12.36
C THR A 226 -10.44 -23.69 -11.48
N PRO A 227 -10.90 -22.55 -11.99
CA PRO A 227 -11.00 -21.31 -11.21
C PRO A 227 -12.20 -21.33 -10.28
N LYS A 228 -12.09 -20.62 -9.15
CA LYS A 228 -13.19 -20.34 -8.24
C LYS A 228 -13.93 -19.08 -8.69
N PRO A 229 -15.18 -19.18 -9.17
CA PRO A 229 -15.86 -18.06 -9.87
C PRO A 229 -16.00 -16.77 -9.05
N ASP A 230 -16.26 -16.89 -7.74
CA ASP A 230 -16.45 -15.76 -6.81
C ASP A 230 -15.13 -15.09 -6.37
N ARG A 231 -13.97 -15.61 -6.84
CA ARG A 231 -12.63 -15.15 -6.44
C ARG A 231 -11.81 -14.53 -7.57
N LEU A 232 -12.43 -14.19 -8.67
CA LEU A 232 -11.80 -13.40 -9.72
C LEU A 232 -11.88 -11.91 -9.34
N ARG A 233 -10.74 -11.20 -9.44
CA ARG A 233 -10.64 -9.76 -9.20
C ARG A 233 -9.86 -9.11 -10.34
N ASP A 234 -10.54 -8.28 -11.09
CA ASP A 234 -9.99 -7.53 -12.24
C ASP A 234 -9.61 -6.10 -11.81
N TRP A 235 -8.42 -5.96 -11.24
CA TRP A 235 -7.83 -4.67 -10.93
C TRP A 235 -7.08 -4.05 -12.13
N ILE A 236 -7.18 -4.62 -13.34
CA ILE A 236 -6.62 -4.06 -14.56
C ILE A 236 -7.66 -3.18 -15.26
N SER A 237 -8.90 -3.66 -15.33
CA SER A 237 -10.01 -2.86 -15.88
C SER A 237 -10.44 -1.74 -14.94
N MET A 238 -10.27 -1.95 -13.64
CA MET A 238 -10.59 -0.99 -12.58
C MET A 238 -9.44 -0.98 -11.55
N PRO A 239 -8.38 -0.21 -11.82
CA PRO A 239 -7.25 -0.07 -10.89
C PRO A 239 -7.71 0.44 -9.52
N LYS A 240 -7.01 0.04 -8.47
CA LYS A 240 -7.26 0.61 -7.14
C LYS A 240 -6.82 2.07 -7.08
N ALA A 241 -7.40 2.85 -6.15
CA ALA A 241 -7.08 4.26 -5.98
C ALA A 241 -5.60 4.56 -5.67
N ASN A 242 -4.83 3.56 -5.23
CA ASN A 242 -3.39 3.66 -5.06
C ASN A 242 -2.59 3.24 -6.30
N GLY A 243 -3.23 3.13 -7.47
CA GLY A 243 -2.61 2.77 -8.74
C GLY A 243 -2.26 1.28 -8.88
N TYR A 244 -2.71 0.42 -7.96
CA TYR A 244 -2.45 -1.01 -8.05
C TYR A 244 -3.25 -1.66 -9.18
N GLU A 245 -2.55 -2.36 -10.07
CA GLU A 245 -3.11 -3.13 -11.19
C GLU A 245 -2.67 -4.60 -11.10
N ALA A 246 -3.58 -5.53 -11.21
CA ALA A 246 -3.31 -6.96 -11.36
C ALA A 246 -4.61 -7.72 -11.66
N LEU A 247 -4.51 -8.89 -12.27
CA LEU A 247 -5.58 -9.85 -12.33
C LEU A 247 -5.35 -10.93 -11.26
N HIS A 248 -6.30 -11.05 -10.32
CA HIS A 248 -6.23 -12.09 -9.28
C HIS A 248 -7.28 -13.15 -9.54
N SER A 249 -6.88 -14.41 -9.43
CA SER A 249 -7.79 -15.53 -9.45
C SER A 249 -7.40 -16.53 -8.37
N THR A 250 -8.36 -17.28 -7.88
CA THR A 250 -8.10 -18.46 -7.04
C THR A 250 -8.47 -19.70 -7.83
N VAL A 251 -7.53 -20.64 -7.96
CA VAL A 251 -7.71 -21.85 -8.71
C VAL A 251 -7.51 -23.10 -7.85
N MET A 252 -8.13 -24.22 -8.23
CA MET A 252 -7.94 -25.51 -7.57
C MET A 252 -6.65 -26.13 -8.09
N GLY A 253 -5.63 -26.14 -7.26
CA GLY A 253 -4.35 -26.78 -7.56
C GLY A 253 -4.33 -28.28 -7.25
N PRO A 254 -3.16 -28.91 -7.35
CA PRO A 254 -2.97 -30.31 -6.93
C PRO A 254 -3.44 -30.53 -5.49
N ASP A 255 -3.82 -31.77 -5.20
CA ASP A 255 -4.21 -32.22 -3.86
C ASP A 255 -5.43 -31.47 -3.26
N GLY A 256 -6.23 -30.78 -4.12
CA GLY A 256 -7.43 -30.06 -3.71
C GLY A 256 -7.18 -28.76 -2.96
N ILE A 257 -6.00 -28.17 -3.09
CA ILE A 257 -5.63 -26.93 -2.40
C ILE A 257 -5.95 -25.71 -3.26
N TRP A 258 -6.68 -24.73 -2.71
CA TRP A 258 -6.94 -23.47 -3.37
C TRP A 258 -5.69 -22.58 -3.37
N VAL A 259 -5.27 -22.14 -4.55
CA VAL A 259 -4.10 -21.26 -4.75
C VAL A 259 -4.55 -19.94 -5.38
N GLU A 260 -4.17 -18.83 -4.76
CA GLU A 260 -4.32 -17.51 -5.35
C GLU A 260 -3.21 -17.28 -6.38
N VAL A 261 -3.59 -16.88 -7.61
CA VAL A 261 -2.67 -16.51 -8.67
C VAL A 261 -2.85 -15.03 -8.99
N GLN A 262 -1.74 -14.28 -9.00
CA GLN A 262 -1.68 -12.87 -9.32
C GLN A 262 -0.92 -12.70 -10.63
N ILE A 263 -1.58 -12.13 -11.64
CA ILE A 263 -1.05 -11.91 -12.98
C ILE A 263 -0.88 -10.43 -13.21
N ARG A 264 0.31 -10.01 -13.65
CA ARG A 264 0.62 -8.61 -13.95
C ARG A 264 1.78 -8.48 -14.91
N THR A 265 1.88 -7.35 -15.61
CA THR A 265 3.05 -7.01 -16.42
C THR A 265 4.17 -6.46 -15.54
N GLN A 266 5.38 -6.32 -16.11
CA GLN A 266 6.51 -5.70 -15.40
C GLN A 266 6.20 -4.27 -14.98
N ARG A 267 5.50 -3.47 -15.80
CA ARG A 267 5.05 -2.13 -15.42
C ARG A 267 4.14 -2.15 -14.19
N MET A 268 3.14 -3.03 -14.19
CA MET A 268 2.22 -3.19 -13.06
C MET A 268 2.94 -3.65 -11.79
N GLU A 269 3.96 -4.51 -11.92
CA GLU A 269 4.81 -4.93 -10.80
C GLU A 269 5.63 -3.77 -10.25
N ASP A 270 6.26 -2.97 -11.11
CA ASP A 270 7.02 -1.79 -10.70
C ASP A 270 6.13 -0.80 -9.91
N ILE A 271 4.89 -0.58 -10.37
CA ILE A 271 3.92 0.27 -9.67
C ILE A 271 3.50 -0.36 -8.33
N ALA A 272 3.25 -1.68 -8.31
CA ALA A 272 2.86 -2.38 -7.09
C ALA A 272 3.96 -2.40 -6.01
N GLU A 273 5.23 -2.44 -6.39
CA GLU A 273 6.36 -2.48 -5.44
C GLU A 273 6.85 -1.08 -5.04
N ARG A 274 6.80 -0.10 -5.96
CA ARG A 274 7.39 1.25 -5.77
C ARG A 274 6.33 2.35 -5.65
N GLY A 275 5.05 2.01 -5.78
CA GLY A 275 3.95 2.94 -5.68
C GLY A 275 3.99 4.07 -6.70
N PHE A 276 3.47 5.22 -6.32
CA PHE A 276 3.44 6.42 -7.17
C PHE A 276 4.83 6.90 -7.62
N ALA A 277 5.91 6.55 -6.91
CA ALA A 277 7.28 6.87 -7.35
C ALA A 277 7.63 6.19 -8.68
N ALA A 278 7.13 4.98 -8.95
CA ALA A 278 7.27 4.33 -10.24
C ALA A 278 6.42 5.00 -11.32
N HIS A 279 5.21 5.46 -10.97
CA HIS A 279 4.30 6.12 -11.88
C HIS A 279 4.92 7.38 -12.51
N TRP A 280 5.70 8.16 -11.74
CA TRP A 280 6.43 9.32 -12.27
C TRP A 280 7.48 8.96 -13.33
N LYS A 281 8.07 7.75 -13.28
CA LYS A 281 9.00 7.26 -14.29
C LYS A 281 8.29 7.02 -15.63
N TYR A 282 7.08 6.46 -15.57
CA TYR A 282 6.31 6.13 -16.78
C TYR A 282 5.56 7.35 -17.34
N LYS A 283 5.07 8.28 -16.50
CA LYS A 283 4.38 9.52 -16.90
C LYS A 283 5.29 10.45 -17.75
N LYS A 284 6.61 10.44 -17.54
CA LYS A 284 7.55 11.18 -18.40
C LYS A 284 7.64 10.65 -19.82
N ALA A 285 7.24 9.41 -20.07
CA ALA A 285 7.25 8.78 -21.38
C ALA A 285 5.91 8.96 -22.15
N THR A 286 4.84 9.31 -21.45
CA THR A 286 3.50 9.47 -22.04
C THR A 286 2.95 10.85 -21.66
N ILE A 287 2.77 11.72 -22.64
CA ILE A 287 2.16 13.05 -22.46
C ILE A 287 0.64 12.82 -22.28
N SER A 288 0.18 12.49 -21.08
CA SER A 288 -1.24 12.53 -20.73
C SER A 288 -1.47 13.69 -19.76
N ASN A 289 -2.42 14.57 -20.14
CA ASN A 289 -2.84 15.71 -19.33
C ASN A 289 -3.88 15.31 -18.23
N ASP A 290 -4.08 14.02 -17.98
CA ASP A 290 -5.03 13.57 -16.98
C ASP A 290 -4.43 13.73 -15.58
N GLU A 291 -5.18 14.39 -14.69
CA GLU A 291 -4.87 14.45 -13.24
C GLU A 291 -4.81 13.02 -12.70
N ASP A 292 -3.69 12.70 -12.08
CA ASP A 292 -3.44 11.39 -11.45
C ASP A 292 -4.32 11.22 -10.20
N GLU A 293 -4.69 10.00 -9.86
CA GLU A 293 -5.45 9.68 -8.64
C GLU A 293 -4.76 10.21 -7.36
N LEU A 294 -3.41 10.26 -7.35
CA LEU A 294 -2.67 10.91 -6.28
C LEU A 294 -2.91 12.43 -6.26
N ASP A 295 -2.89 13.10 -7.41
CA ASP A 295 -3.11 14.54 -7.51
C ASP A 295 -4.54 14.90 -7.04
N LYS A 296 -5.54 14.10 -7.43
CA LYS A 296 -6.93 14.25 -6.97
C LYS A 296 -7.04 14.06 -5.46
N TRP A 297 -6.38 13.04 -4.91
CA TRP A 297 -6.38 12.79 -3.48
C TRP A 297 -5.67 13.90 -2.69
N LEU A 298 -4.51 14.38 -3.14
CA LEU A 298 -3.81 15.52 -2.52
C LEU A 298 -4.66 16.79 -2.55
N LYS A 299 -5.38 17.03 -3.66
CA LYS A 299 -6.30 18.16 -3.79
C LYS A 299 -7.50 18.05 -2.84
N MET A 300 -8.06 16.85 -2.71
CA MET A 300 -9.13 16.56 -1.73
C MET A 300 -8.66 16.84 -0.30
N ILE A 301 -7.46 16.36 0.08
CA ILE A 301 -6.85 16.65 1.39
C ILE A 301 -6.74 18.15 1.59
N ARG A 302 -6.17 18.87 0.64
CA ARG A 302 -5.99 20.34 0.75
C ARG A 302 -7.34 21.04 0.96
N THR A 303 -8.34 20.70 0.18
CA THR A 303 -9.70 21.27 0.31
C THR A 303 -10.31 20.98 1.68
N ALA A 304 -10.17 19.74 2.17
CA ALA A 304 -10.67 19.37 3.49
C ALA A 304 -9.93 20.09 4.64
N LEU A 305 -8.62 20.32 4.50
CA LEU A 305 -7.79 21.05 5.48
C LEU A 305 -8.06 22.57 5.50
N GLU A 306 -8.49 23.14 4.38
CA GLU A 306 -8.85 24.55 4.22
C GLU A 306 -10.27 24.88 4.73
N SER A 307 -11.10 23.84 4.95
CA SER A 307 -12.46 24.01 5.45
C SER A 307 -12.45 24.46 6.92
N PRO A 308 -13.08 25.60 7.28
CA PRO A 308 -12.99 26.17 8.64
C PRO A 308 -13.93 25.52 9.66
N THR A 309 -14.73 24.54 9.28
CA THR A 309 -15.91 24.06 10.04
C THR A 309 -15.72 22.74 10.75
N GLU A 310 -14.64 21.98 10.54
CA GLU A 310 -14.47 20.68 11.18
C GLU A 310 -13.63 20.77 12.47
N ASN A 311 -14.17 20.18 13.53
CA ASN A 311 -13.38 19.86 14.73
C ASN A 311 -12.24 18.92 14.30
N ALA A 312 -11.00 19.20 14.72
CA ALA A 312 -9.81 18.43 14.36
C ALA A 312 -9.97 16.91 14.61
N VAL A 313 -10.78 16.50 15.57
CA VAL A 313 -11.08 15.11 15.89
C VAL A 313 -11.99 14.48 14.83
N GLU A 314 -13.04 15.18 14.41
CA GLU A 314 -13.99 14.72 13.38
C GLU A 314 -13.28 14.61 12.00
N PHE A 315 -12.46 15.60 11.68
CA PHE A 315 -11.56 15.54 10.52
C PHE A 315 -10.65 14.29 10.57
N LEU A 316 -10.04 14.02 11.73
CA LEU A 316 -9.17 12.86 11.90
C LEU A 316 -9.91 11.54 11.65
N ASP A 317 -11.13 11.40 12.16
CA ASP A 317 -11.92 10.19 12.02
C ASP A 317 -12.40 10.00 10.57
N ASN A 318 -12.86 11.04 9.91
CA ASN A 318 -13.21 11.03 8.50
C ASN A 318 -12.00 10.71 7.60
N PHE A 319 -10.84 11.30 7.91
CA PHE A 319 -9.63 11.03 7.16
C PHE A 319 -9.09 9.61 7.39
N LYS A 320 -9.13 9.09 8.62
CA LYS A 320 -8.79 7.69 8.91
C LYS A 320 -9.66 6.75 8.07
N LEU A 321 -10.96 7.00 7.98
CA LEU A 321 -11.84 6.25 7.10
C LEU A 321 -11.32 6.25 5.66
N SER A 322 -10.89 7.38 5.12
CA SER A 322 -10.35 7.48 3.77
C SER A 322 -9.01 6.76 3.55
N LEU A 323 -8.21 6.56 4.62
CA LEU A 323 -6.94 5.83 4.55
C LEU A 323 -7.08 4.32 4.66
N TYR A 324 -8.05 3.87 5.47
CA TYR A 324 -8.17 2.45 5.87
C TYR A 324 -9.25 1.68 5.14
N THR A 325 -10.16 2.36 4.46
CA THR A 325 -11.34 1.69 3.92
C THR A 325 -11.04 0.95 2.63
N ASP A 326 -11.47 -0.30 2.58
CA ASP A 326 -11.72 -0.98 1.31
C ASP A 326 -12.70 -0.09 0.53
N GLU A 327 -12.34 0.28 -0.68
CA GLU A 327 -13.19 1.11 -1.53
C GLU A 327 -14.26 0.25 -2.20
N ILE A 328 -15.45 0.79 -2.32
CA ILE A 328 -16.51 0.24 -3.16
C ILE A 328 -16.54 1.02 -4.48
N ALA A 329 -16.63 0.29 -5.57
CA ALA A 329 -16.86 0.89 -6.88
C ALA A 329 -18.36 1.00 -7.13
N ILE A 330 -18.84 2.22 -7.39
CA ILE A 330 -20.23 2.52 -7.70
C ILE A 330 -20.27 3.10 -9.11
N PHE A 331 -21.25 2.66 -9.89
CA PHE A 331 -21.41 3.18 -11.24
C PHE A 331 -22.54 4.20 -11.29
N THR A 332 -22.27 5.36 -11.89
CA THR A 332 -23.31 6.33 -12.19
C THR A 332 -24.21 5.80 -13.32
N PRO A 333 -25.44 6.34 -13.50
CA PRO A 333 -26.29 5.98 -14.63
C PRO A 333 -25.66 6.21 -16.02
N LYS A 334 -24.61 7.05 -16.09
CA LYS A 334 -23.81 7.28 -17.30
C LYS A 334 -22.70 6.27 -17.50
N GLY A 335 -22.53 5.31 -16.57
CA GLY A 335 -21.47 4.30 -16.61
C GLY A 335 -20.11 4.75 -16.08
N GLU A 336 -20.02 5.93 -15.45
CA GLU A 336 -18.79 6.39 -14.80
C GLU A 336 -18.58 5.64 -13.48
N ALA A 337 -17.40 5.07 -13.29
CA ALA A 337 -17.03 4.45 -12.03
C ALA A 337 -16.62 5.53 -11.01
N ARG A 338 -17.17 5.42 -9.80
CA ARG A 338 -16.82 6.23 -8.62
C ARG A 338 -16.33 5.33 -7.52
N HIS A 339 -15.26 5.73 -6.84
CA HIS A 339 -14.69 5.00 -5.73
C HIS A 339 -15.06 5.69 -4.42
N LEU A 340 -15.83 5.02 -3.59
CA LEU A 340 -16.21 5.51 -2.27
C LEU A 340 -15.71 4.56 -1.18
N PRO A 341 -15.49 5.03 0.05
CA PRO A 341 -15.15 4.18 1.17
C PRO A 341 -16.20 3.10 1.42
N TYR A 342 -15.77 1.91 1.83
CA TYR A 342 -16.70 0.86 2.26
C TYR A 342 -17.56 1.36 3.41
N GLY A 343 -18.87 1.21 3.30
CA GLY A 343 -19.84 1.76 4.24
C GLY A 343 -20.38 3.13 3.86
N ALA A 344 -19.90 3.73 2.75
CA ALA A 344 -20.49 4.95 2.21
C ALA A 344 -21.98 4.75 1.86
N THR A 345 -22.77 5.78 2.07
CA THR A 345 -24.21 5.82 1.87
C THR A 345 -24.57 6.44 0.51
N ALA A 346 -25.84 6.39 0.15
CA ALA A 346 -26.34 7.07 -1.05
C ALA A 346 -26.16 8.60 -0.96
N ILE A 347 -26.13 9.16 0.25
CA ILE A 347 -25.88 10.58 0.48
C ILE A 347 -24.44 10.92 0.13
N ASP A 348 -23.47 10.08 0.57
CA ASP A 348 -22.05 10.27 0.25
C ASP A 348 -21.82 10.25 -1.26
N LEU A 349 -22.51 9.35 -1.98
CA LEU A 349 -22.48 9.32 -3.44
C LEU A 349 -23.05 10.60 -4.06
N ALA A 350 -24.17 11.10 -3.52
CA ALA A 350 -24.78 12.31 -4.03
C ALA A 350 -23.84 13.52 -3.92
N TYR A 351 -23.14 13.66 -2.79
CA TYR A 351 -22.13 14.71 -2.60
C TYR A 351 -20.89 14.52 -3.48
N ASP A 352 -20.45 13.28 -3.70
CA ASP A 352 -19.32 12.97 -4.59
C ASP A 352 -19.64 13.33 -6.06
N VAL A 353 -20.88 13.11 -6.48
CA VAL A 353 -21.32 13.47 -7.84
C VAL A 353 -21.48 14.98 -8.01
N HIS A 354 -22.09 15.65 -7.04
CA HIS A 354 -22.29 17.10 -7.09
C HIS A 354 -22.70 17.65 -5.71
N THR A 355 -21.96 18.64 -5.20
CA THR A 355 -22.20 19.28 -3.90
C THR A 355 -23.58 19.91 -3.70
N LYS A 356 -24.35 20.12 -4.78
CA LYS A 356 -25.74 20.66 -4.73
C LYS A 356 -26.81 19.58 -4.82
N ILE A 357 -26.48 18.32 -5.00
CA ILE A 357 -27.44 17.20 -5.11
C ILE A 357 -27.56 16.49 -3.75
N GLY A 358 -26.52 16.51 -2.93
CA GLY A 358 -26.54 16.07 -1.53
C GLY A 358 -26.95 17.21 -0.61
#